data_07dd41c044a1a109ef6839bd84174587
#
_entry.id   07dd41c044a1a109ef6839bd84174587
#
_cell.length_a   1.000
_cell.length_b   1.000
_cell.length_c   1.000
_cell.angle_alpha   90.00
_cell.angle_beta   90.00
_cell.angle_gamma   90.00
#
_symmetry.space_group_name_H-M   'P 1'
#
loop_
_entity.id
_entity.type
_entity.pdbx_description
1 polymer ?
#
loop_
_entity_poly.entity_id
_entity_poly.type
_entity_poly.pdbx_seq_one_letter_code
_entity_poly.pdbx_strand_id
1 'polypeptide(L)'
;MNGRIRTFLLGVSLLAGSGWRVSAQEYTGITGMMHVPTAEMAPTGTARIGAFFLNGEFTPAKLTYKGGKYGTYNHFLAIAPFSWVELSYVSTLLKHPTNNNNVQKQWCYGKDRHFCIKLRPLEEGIYWPALAIGAQDPTRTIEDKSGDYAYFNNFYVAASKHLDIRGHELGVHLTYRYYRSDFNARWRGVAGGITYRPAFAPNSRALLEYTGDDVNVAVDCYLWRLLFLQAGLQNGRYFSGGLMLRIQL
;
A
#
# COMPACT_ATOMS: atom_id res chain seq x y z
N MET A 1 -24.10 -35.22 -0.65
CA MET A 1 -23.37 -33.91 -0.70
C MET A 1 -23.12 -33.52 0.74
N ASN A 2 -21.85 -33.64 1.15
CA ASN A 2 -21.42 -33.76 2.54
C ASN A 2 -21.65 -32.50 3.38
N GLY A 3 -22.15 -32.67 4.63
CA GLY A 3 -22.45 -31.58 5.56
C GLY A 3 -21.29 -30.58 5.81
N ARG A 4 -20.04 -30.97 5.60
CA ARG A 4 -18.86 -30.14 5.73
C ARG A 4 -18.77 -29.02 4.67
N ILE A 5 -19.28 -29.24 3.46
CA ILE A 5 -19.34 -28.24 2.39
C ILE A 5 -20.44 -27.21 2.70
N ARG A 6 -21.56 -27.63 3.30
CA ARG A 6 -22.61 -26.70 3.74
C ARG A 6 -22.16 -25.78 4.87
N THR A 7 -21.37 -26.29 5.81
CA THR A 7 -20.83 -25.49 6.92
C THR A 7 -19.78 -24.47 6.42
N PHE A 8 -18.99 -24.83 5.42
CA PHE A 8 -18.03 -23.93 4.79
C PHE A 8 -18.74 -22.82 3.98
N LEU A 9 -19.80 -23.18 3.25
CA LEU A 9 -20.61 -22.20 2.50
C LEU A 9 -21.45 -21.30 3.42
N LEU A 10 -21.93 -21.79 4.56
CA LEU A 10 -22.62 -20.98 5.57
C LEU A 10 -21.65 -20.04 6.31
N GLY A 11 -20.40 -20.42 6.54
CA GLY A 11 -19.37 -19.55 7.09
C GLY A 11 -18.99 -18.37 6.16
N VAL A 12 -19.08 -18.58 4.85
CA VAL A 12 -18.82 -17.53 3.84
C VAL A 12 -20.02 -16.58 3.71
N SER A 13 -21.25 -17.06 3.90
CA SER A 13 -22.48 -16.24 3.76
C SER A 13 -22.73 -15.30 4.93
N LEU A 14 -22.16 -15.54 6.11
CA LEU A 14 -22.26 -14.64 7.27
C LEU A 14 -21.38 -13.38 7.17
N LEU A 15 -20.56 -13.28 6.11
CA LEU A 15 -19.71 -12.13 5.81
C LEU A 15 -20.40 -11.05 4.94
N ALA A 16 -21.59 -11.32 4.42
CA ALA A 16 -22.34 -10.43 3.53
C ALA A 16 -23.25 -9.46 4.30
N GLY A 17 -22.68 -8.60 5.11
CA GLY A 17 -23.42 -7.59 5.86
C GLY A 17 -22.98 -6.17 5.58
N SER A 18 -23.83 -5.39 4.93
CA SER A 18 -23.81 -3.91 4.72
C SER A 18 -22.60 -3.31 3.99
N GLY A 19 -22.89 -2.58 2.92
CA GLY A 19 -21.97 -1.97 1.97
C GLY A 19 -21.00 -0.91 2.52
N TRP A 20 -20.06 -1.33 3.31
CA TRP A 20 -18.89 -0.53 3.60
C TRP A 20 -17.90 -0.69 2.47
N ARG A 21 -17.61 0.40 1.77
CA ARG A 21 -16.54 0.41 0.78
C ARG A 21 -15.23 0.13 1.50
N VAL A 22 -14.64 -1.00 1.21
CA VAL A 22 -13.38 -1.45 1.78
C VAL A 22 -12.28 -0.89 0.91
N SER A 23 -11.58 0.14 1.39
CA SER A 23 -10.41 0.70 0.70
C SER A 23 -9.19 -0.16 0.98
N ALA A 24 -8.42 -0.47 -0.04
CA ALA A 24 -7.16 -1.16 0.10
C ALA A 24 -6.07 -0.26 0.66
N GLN A 25 -4.98 -0.88 1.02
CA GLN A 25 -3.90 -0.26 1.74
C GLN A 25 -2.59 -0.41 0.98
N GLU A 26 -1.92 0.71 0.73
CA GLU A 26 -0.54 0.74 0.30
C GLU A 26 0.38 0.32 1.48
N TYR A 27 1.59 -0.14 1.18
CA TYR A 27 2.59 -0.56 2.17
C TYR A 27 2.96 0.54 3.19
N THR A 28 2.65 1.78 2.92
CA THR A 28 2.87 2.94 3.82
C THR A 28 1.74 3.19 4.81
N GLY A 29 0.66 2.43 4.72
CA GLY A 29 -0.52 2.64 5.55
C GLY A 29 -1.49 3.70 5.02
N ILE A 30 -1.19 4.37 3.91
CA ILE A 30 -2.12 5.24 3.17
C ILE A 30 -2.97 4.37 2.25
N THR A 31 -4.22 4.76 2.03
CA THR A 31 -5.11 4.04 1.10
C THR A 31 -4.56 4.06 -0.33
N GLY A 32 -4.51 2.89 -0.96
CA GLY A 32 -3.93 2.73 -2.29
C GLY A 32 -4.07 1.32 -2.82
N MET A 33 -3.29 0.97 -3.82
CA MET A 33 -3.07 -0.40 -4.27
C MET A 33 -1.92 -1.04 -3.48
N MET A 34 -1.04 -1.81 -4.11
CA MET A 34 0.13 -2.36 -3.41
C MET A 34 1.23 -1.29 -3.22
N HIS A 35 1.57 -0.57 -4.29
CA HIS A 35 2.62 0.46 -4.33
C HIS A 35 2.16 1.79 -4.91
N VAL A 36 0.98 1.84 -5.48
CA VAL A 36 0.44 3.02 -6.15
C VAL A 36 -0.64 3.64 -5.28
N PRO A 37 -0.44 4.87 -4.77
CA PRO A 37 -1.47 5.59 -4.05
C PRO A 37 -2.65 5.89 -4.98
N THR A 38 -3.86 5.84 -4.42
CA THR A 38 -5.12 6.15 -5.13
C THR A 38 -5.81 7.37 -4.51
N ALA A 39 -6.87 7.85 -5.14
CA ALA A 39 -7.71 8.89 -4.55
C ALA A 39 -8.81 8.35 -3.61
N GLU A 40 -8.83 7.03 -3.38
CA GLU A 40 -9.66 6.44 -2.33
C GLU A 40 -9.21 6.91 -0.94
N MET A 41 -10.14 6.94 0.01
CA MET A 41 -9.87 7.30 1.41
C MET A 41 -10.39 6.22 2.33
N ALA A 42 -9.71 6.04 3.45
CA ALA A 42 -10.23 5.21 4.53
C ALA A 42 -11.47 5.86 5.16
N PRO A 43 -12.36 5.06 5.78
CA PRO A 43 -13.50 5.60 6.52
C PRO A 43 -13.05 6.58 7.60
N THR A 44 -13.79 7.67 7.74
CA THR A 44 -13.54 8.69 8.79
C THR A 44 -13.55 8.07 10.18
N GLY A 45 -12.67 8.55 11.05
CA GLY A 45 -12.54 8.06 12.43
C GLY A 45 -11.90 6.69 12.52
N THR A 46 -11.13 6.23 11.52
CA THR A 46 -10.40 4.96 11.61
C THR A 46 -8.94 5.15 11.98
N ALA A 47 -8.45 4.25 12.82
CA ALA A 47 -7.03 4.00 13.06
C ALA A 47 -6.63 2.65 12.48
N ARG A 48 -5.42 2.56 11.96
CA ARG A 48 -4.89 1.37 11.29
C ARG A 48 -3.45 1.13 11.73
N ILE A 49 -3.13 -0.10 12.09
CA ILE A 49 -1.77 -0.53 12.41
C ILE A 49 -1.46 -1.77 11.60
N GLY A 50 -0.31 -1.81 10.96
CA GLY A 50 0.02 -2.93 10.08
C GLY A 50 1.50 -3.11 9.84
N ALA A 51 1.80 -4.22 9.16
CA ALA A 51 3.13 -4.56 8.70
C ALA A 51 3.07 -5.19 7.32
N PHE A 52 3.98 -4.76 6.45
CA PHE A 52 4.13 -5.26 5.09
C PHE A 52 5.56 -5.71 4.84
N PHE A 53 5.67 -6.85 4.19
CA PHE A 53 6.91 -7.33 3.61
C PHE A 53 6.98 -6.91 2.14
N LEU A 54 8.06 -6.27 1.75
CA LEU A 54 8.41 -5.94 0.38
C LEU A 54 9.60 -6.77 -0.05
N ASN A 55 9.49 -7.38 -1.22
CA ASN A 55 10.61 -8.12 -1.80
C ASN A 55 11.80 -7.19 -2.06
N GLY A 56 13.01 -7.74 -2.07
CA GLY A 56 14.24 -7.00 -2.34
C GLY A 56 14.26 -6.22 -3.65
N GLU A 57 13.45 -6.62 -4.65
CA GLU A 57 13.30 -5.88 -5.89
C GLU A 57 12.72 -4.47 -5.70
N PHE A 58 11.97 -4.23 -4.63
CA PHE A 58 11.47 -2.90 -4.25
C PHE A 58 12.50 -2.07 -3.48
N THR A 59 13.61 -2.67 -3.07
CA THR A 59 14.67 -1.94 -2.39
C THR A 59 15.41 -1.06 -3.40
N PRO A 60 15.60 0.24 -3.10
CA PRO A 60 16.36 1.12 -3.96
C PRO A 60 17.75 0.56 -4.28
N ALA A 61 18.22 0.75 -5.52
CA ALA A 61 19.49 0.17 -5.99
C ALA A 61 20.70 0.58 -5.13
N LYS A 62 20.68 1.77 -4.52
CA LYS A 62 21.74 2.26 -3.63
C LYS A 62 21.84 1.46 -2.32
N LEU A 63 20.78 0.78 -1.90
CA LEU A 63 20.76 -0.07 -0.71
C LEU A 63 21.23 -1.51 -0.98
N THR A 64 21.79 -1.78 -2.15
CA THR A 64 22.38 -3.06 -2.47
C THR A 64 23.72 -3.22 -1.76
N TYR A 65 23.95 -4.38 -1.17
CA TYR A 65 25.25 -4.73 -0.60
C TYR A 65 25.85 -5.90 -1.38
N LYS A 66 27.09 -5.72 -1.87
CA LYS A 66 27.79 -6.72 -2.70
C LYS A 66 26.92 -7.27 -3.85
N GLY A 67 26.13 -6.38 -4.48
CA GLY A 67 25.23 -6.73 -5.58
C GLY A 67 23.94 -7.45 -5.17
N GLY A 68 23.69 -7.66 -3.86
CA GLY A 68 22.48 -8.28 -3.36
C GLY A 68 21.45 -7.25 -2.87
N LYS A 69 20.19 -7.43 -3.24
CA LYS A 69 19.03 -6.72 -2.71
C LYS A 69 18.35 -7.58 -1.64
N TYR A 70 17.89 -6.95 -0.58
CA TYR A 70 17.24 -7.64 0.53
C TYR A 70 15.83 -7.10 0.74
N GLY A 71 14.92 -7.98 1.17
CA GLY A 71 13.54 -7.58 1.50
C GLY A 71 13.48 -6.60 2.65
N THR A 72 12.47 -5.76 2.62
CA THR A 72 12.19 -4.75 3.64
C THR A 72 10.90 -5.06 4.38
N TYR A 73 10.81 -4.59 5.62
CA TYR A 73 9.59 -4.69 6.44
C TYR A 73 9.14 -3.28 6.80
N ASN A 74 7.97 -2.92 6.34
CA ASN A 74 7.32 -1.67 6.70
C ASN A 74 6.32 -1.91 7.82
N HIS A 75 6.41 -1.12 8.87
CA HIS A 75 5.43 -1.05 9.94
C HIS A 75 4.83 0.34 9.91
N PHE A 76 3.53 0.44 10.08
CA PHE A 76 2.87 1.74 10.06
C PHE A 76 1.77 1.87 11.09
N LEU A 77 1.52 3.11 11.46
CA LEU A 77 0.33 3.58 12.16
C LEU A 77 -0.31 4.68 11.32
N ALA A 78 -1.55 4.49 10.91
CA ALA A 78 -2.26 5.44 10.08
C ALA A 78 -3.61 5.81 10.69
N ILE A 79 -4.05 7.03 10.45
CA ILE A 79 -5.35 7.54 10.89
C ILE A 79 -6.05 8.29 9.74
N ALA A 80 -7.37 8.23 9.74
CA ALA A 80 -8.23 9.01 8.85
C ALA A 80 -9.18 9.86 9.72
N PRO A 81 -8.74 11.02 10.23
CA PRO A 81 -9.54 11.83 11.12
C PRO A 81 -10.76 12.44 10.41
N PHE A 82 -10.63 12.71 9.12
CA PHE A 82 -11.68 13.28 8.28
C PHE A 82 -11.78 12.52 6.96
N SER A 83 -12.90 12.63 6.26
CA SER A 83 -13.13 11.97 4.96
C SER A 83 -12.17 12.41 3.85
N TRP A 84 -11.44 13.50 4.06
CA TRP A 84 -10.53 14.11 3.09
C TRP A 84 -9.07 14.15 3.55
N VAL A 85 -8.73 13.58 4.74
CA VAL A 85 -7.35 13.54 5.28
C VAL A 85 -6.99 12.13 5.73
N GLU A 86 -5.85 11.65 5.29
CA GLU A 86 -5.14 10.50 5.88
C GLU A 86 -3.74 10.90 6.29
N LEU A 87 -3.31 10.42 7.44
CA LEU A 87 -1.96 10.57 7.97
C LEU A 87 -1.41 9.19 8.31
N SER A 88 -0.14 8.99 8.04
CA SER A 88 0.55 7.77 8.43
C SER A 88 1.95 8.05 8.93
N TYR A 89 2.36 7.32 9.95
CA TYR A 89 3.74 7.19 10.39
C TYR A 89 4.26 5.83 9.99
N VAL A 90 5.38 5.78 9.30
CA VAL A 90 5.97 4.56 8.74
C VAL A 90 7.35 4.35 9.33
N SER A 91 7.65 3.12 9.73
CA SER A 91 8.98 2.65 10.10
C SER A 91 9.38 1.50 9.18
N THR A 92 10.33 1.74 8.31
CA THR A 92 10.87 0.76 7.38
C THR A 92 12.14 0.15 7.95
N LEU A 93 12.18 -1.16 8.04
CA LEU A 93 13.35 -1.93 8.42
C LEU A 93 14.04 -2.48 7.18
N LEU A 94 15.22 -1.95 6.90
CA LEU A 94 16.06 -2.33 5.77
C LEU A 94 17.14 -3.29 6.24
N LYS A 95 17.11 -4.53 5.77
CA LYS A 95 18.13 -5.51 6.11
C LYS A 95 19.42 -5.22 5.34
N HIS A 96 20.51 -5.00 6.06
CA HIS A 96 21.84 -4.86 5.46
C HIS A 96 22.91 -5.55 6.33
N PRO A 97 24.01 -6.01 5.76
CA PRO A 97 25.11 -6.57 6.54
C PRO A 97 25.89 -5.48 7.28
N THR A 98 26.38 -5.82 8.44
CA THR A 98 27.26 -4.94 9.22
C THR A 98 28.65 -4.87 8.59
N ASN A 99 29.15 -3.68 8.36
CA ASN A 99 30.50 -3.45 7.84
C ASN A 99 31.51 -3.30 9.01
N ASN A 100 31.56 -4.28 9.89
CA ASN A 100 32.52 -4.26 10.98
C ASN A 100 33.63 -5.28 10.66
N ASN A 101 34.83 -4.79 10.41
CA ASN A 101 35.99 -5.58 9.96
C ASN A 101 36.41 -6.72 10.93
N ASN A 102 35.87 -6.75 12.14
CA ASN A 102 36.26 -7.66 13.20
C ASN A 102 35.15 -8.59 13.75
N VAL A 103 33.96 -8.61 13.16
CA VAL A 103 32.86 -9.45 13.66
C VAL A 103 32.28 -10.27 12.51
N GLN A 104 32.11 -11.57 12.76
CA GLN A 104 31.37 -12.47 11.88
C GLN A 104 30.12 -11.77 11.36
N LYS A 105 29.80 -11.98 10.05
CA LYS A 105 28.65 -11.41 9.32
C LYS A 105 27.40 -11.32 10.18
N GLN A 106 27.25 -10.27 10.96
CA GLN A 106 26.01 -9.95 11.65
C GLN A 106 25.14 -9.11 10.72
N TRP A 107 23.91 -9.55 10.58
CA TRP A 107 22.89 -8.76 9.90
C TRP A 107 22.38 -7.67 10.83
N CYS A 108 22.32 -6.45 10.35
CA CYS A 108 21.64 -5.38 11.05
C CYS A 108 20.47 -4.85 10.23
N TYR A 109 19.59 -4.12 10.91
CA TYR A 109 18.46 -3.45 10.28
C TYR A 109 18.67 -1.94 10.39
N GLY A 110 18.87 -1.29 9.24
CA GLY A 110 18.70 0.15 9.12
C GLY A 110 17.24 0.51 9.34
N LYS A 111 16.98 1.61 10.01
CA LYS A 111 15.61 2.11 10.28
C LYS A 111 15.42 3.41 9.52
N ASP A 112 14.50 3.42 8.57
CA ASP A 112 13.98 4.63 7.98
C ASP A 112 12.60 4.93 8.59
N ARG A 113 12.38 6.19 8.99
CA ARG A 113 11.14 6.63 9.64
C ARG A 113 10.65 7.88 8.94
N HIS A 114 9.39 7.84 8.50
CA HIS A 114 8.82 8.97 7.79
C HIS A 114 7.32 9.12 8.03
N PHE A 115 6.82 10.30 7.73
CA PHE A 115 5.39 10.59 7.74
C PHE A 115 4.85 10.61 6.31
N CYS A 116 3.60 10.21 6.18
CA CYS A 116 2.85 10.33 4.94
C CYS A 116 1.59 11.15 5.21
N ILE A 117 1.22 11.96 4.23
CA ILE A 117 -0.02 12.72 4.24
C ILE A 117 -0.73 12.56 2.90
N LYS A 118 -2.05 12.40 2.94
CA LYS A 118 -2.91 12.43 1.77
C LYS A 118 -4.12 13.30 2.03
N LEU A 119 -4.42 14.16 1.06
CA LEU A 119 -5.57 15.05 1.06
C LEU A 119 -6.42 14.76 -0.17
N ARG A 120 -7.73 14.67 -0.02
CA ARG A 120 -8.69 14.49 -1.10
C ARG A 120 -9.56 15.74 -1.26
N PRO A 121 -9.13 16.71 -2.09
CA PRO A 121 -9.89 17.95 -2.32
C PRO A 121 -11.18 17.73 -3.11
N LEU A 122 -11.27 16.66 -3.91
CA LEU A 122 -12.47 16.36 -4.70
C LEU A 122 -12.89 14.91 -4.49
N GLU A 123 -14.11 14.73 -3.99
CA GLU A 123 -14.75 13.43 -3.87
C GLU A 123 -15.29 12.95 -5.22
N GLU A 124 -15.35 11.63 -5.42
CA GLU A 124 -15.88 11.02 -6.62
C GLU A 124 -17.36 11.38 -6.81
N GLY A 125 -17.70 11.90 -7.98
CA GLY A 125 -19.07 12.11 -8.40
C GLY A 125 -19.49 11.18 -9.53
N ILE A 126 -20.72 11.33 -10.01
CA ILE A 126 -21.23 10.50 -11.10
C ILE A 126 -20.37 10.66 -12.37
N TYR A 127 -20.00 11.89 -12.71
CA TYR A 127 -19.32 12.22 -13.97
C TYR A 127 -17.83 12.52 -13.82
N TRP A 128 -17.32 12.73 -12.60
CA TRP A 128 -15.92 13.08 -12.37
C TRP A 128 -15.26 12.12 -11.37
N PRO A 129 -13.95 11.89 -11.52
CA PRO A 129 -13.19 11.06 -10.59
C PRO A 129 -12.97 11.77 -9.26
N ALA A 130 -12.69 11.00 -8.20
CA ALA A 130 -12.04 11.54 -7.01
C ALA A 130 -10.64 12.03 -7.36
N LEU A 131 -10.19 13.11 -6.73
CA LEU A 131 -8.82 13.61 -6.84
C LEU A 131 -8.19 13.68 -5.46
N ALA A 132 -6.95 13.22 -5.36
CA ALA A 132 -6.14 13.31 -4.16
C ALA A 132 -4.73 13.81 -4.49
N ILE A 133 -4.16 14.50 -3.52
CA ILE A 133 -2.75 14.88 -3.51
C ILE A 133 -2.11 14.30 -2.25
N GLY A 134 -0.85 13.97 -2.31
CA GLY A 134 -0.18 13.45 -1.11
C GLY A 134 1.33 13.53 -1.20
N ALA A 135 1.94 13.26 -0.06
CA ALA A 135 3.37 13.21 0.08
C ALA A 135 3.77 12.10 1.05
N GLN A 136 4.84 11.42 0.71
CA GLN A 136 5.54 10.48 1.57
C GLN A 136 6.89 11.09 1.91
N ASP A 137 7.22 11.13 3.20
CA ASP A 137 8.43 11.77 3.75
C ASP A 137 8.67 13.21 3.26
N PRO A 138 7.68 14.12 3.34
CA PRO A 138 7.82 15.49 2.83
C PRO A 138 8.93 16.27 3.51
N THR A 139 9.24 15.93 4.76
CA THR A 139 10.21 16.65 5.62
C THR A 139 11.62 16.08 5.56
N ARG A 140 11.82 14.95 4.83
CA ARG A 140 13.09 14.21 4.85
C ARG A 140 13.57 13.94 6.28
N THR A 141 12.77 13.18 7.02
CA THR A 141 12.91 12.97 8.47
C THR A 141 14.31 12.42 8.86
N ILE A 142 15.00 11.76 7.95
CA ILE A 142 16.36 11.27 8.12
C ILE A 142 17.21 11.81 6.97
N GLU A 143 17.88 12.93 7.21
CA GLU A 143 18.98 13.41 6.36
C GLU A 143 20.30 12.96 6.97
N ASP A 144 21.11 12.24 6.21
CA ASP A 144 22.54 12.12 6.49
C ASP A 144 23.28 13.37 6.01
N LYS A 145 24.46 13.63 6.59
CA LYS A 145 25.35 14.73 6.18
C LYS A 145 25.71 14.72 4.69
N SER A 146 25.51 13.60 4.00
CA SER A 146 25.63 13.45 2.55
C SER A 146 24.36 13.80 1.77
N GLY A 147 23.24 14.15 2.43
CA GLY A 147 21.97 14.48 1.78
C GLY A 147 21.22 13.29 1.16
N ASP A 148 21.58 12.08 1.52
CA ASP A 148 21.35 10.89 0.70
C ASP A 148 20.22 9.94 1.16
N TYR A 149 19.53 10.18 2.30
CA TYR A 149 18.67 9.15 2.93
C TYR A 149 17.16 9.33 2.78
N ALA A 150 16.64 10.19 1.96
CA ALA A 150 15.21 10.33 1.72
C ALA A 150 14.69 9.30 0.68
N TYR A 151 14.82 8.01 0.96
CA TYR A 151 14.49 6.95 -0.01
C TYR A 151 13.04 6.95 -0.45
N PHE A 152 12.12 7.34 0.43
CA PHE A 152 10.69 7.31 0.16
C PHE A 152 10.10 8.68 -0.14
N ASN A 153 10.93 9.75 -0.15
CA ASN A 153 10.45 11.11 -0.41
C ASN A 153 9.82 11.21 -1.80
N ASN A 154 8.52 11.34 -1.85
CA ASN A 154 7.79 11.59 -3.08
C ASN A 154 6.53 12.43 -2.83
N PHE A 155 6.09 13.07 -3.89
CA PHE A 155 4.83 13.79 -3.98
C PHE A 155 4.00 13.17 -5.09
N TYR A 156 2.69 13.14 -4.93
CA TYR A 156 1.83 12.57 -5.96
C TYR A 156 0.50 13.29 -6.09
N VAL A 157 -0.09 13.14 -7.27
CA VAL A 157 -1.47 13.47 -7.57
C VAL A 157 -2.14 12.18 -8.06
N ALA A 158 -3.30 11.85 -7.53
CA ALA A 158 -4.03 10.64 -7.89
C ALA A 158 -5.46 10.98 -8.30
N ALA A 159 -5.97 10.22 -9.27
CA ALA A 159 -7.37 10.22 -9.68
C ALA A 159 -7.92 8.80 -9.59
N SER A 160 -9.15 8.64 -9.13
CA SER A 160 -9.82 7.33 -9.02
C SER A 160 -11.27 7.42 -9.44
N LYS A 161 -11.71 6.43 -10.22
CA LYS A 161 -13.10 6.31 -10.68
C LYS A 161 -13.58 4.88 -10.53
N HIS A 162 -14.78 4.70 -9.99
CA HIS A 162 -15.39 3.40 -9.81
C HIS A 162 -16.64 3.27 -10.67
N LEU A 163 -16.85 2.06 -11.17
CA LEU A 163 -18.03 1.65 -11.91
C LEU A 163 -18.63 0.44 -11.19
N ASP A 164 -19.89 0.56 -10.82
CA ASP A 164 -20.67 -0.56 -10.30
C ASP A 164 -21.50 -1.18 -11.43
N ILE A 165 -21.29 -2.47 -11.68
CA ILE A 165 -22.01 -3.24 -12.68
C ILE A 165 -22.62 -4.46 -12.00
N ARG A 166 -23.90 -4.37 -11.66
CA ARG A 166 -24.65 -5.45 -10.99
C ARG A 166 -24.01 -5.91 -9.68
N GLY A 167 -23.48 -4.97 -8.88
CA GLY A 167 -22.79 -5.24 -7.63
C GLY A 167 -21.32 -5.66 -7.76
N HIS A 168 -20.81 -5.78 -8.98
CA HIS A 168 -19.38 -5.89 -9.25
C HIS A 168 -18.79 -4.49 -9.37
N GLU A 169 -17.79 -4.18 -8.56
CA GLU A 169 -17.12 -2.87 -8.62
C GLU A 169 -15.82 -2.98 -9.41
N LEU A 170 -15.67 -2.16 -10.42
CA LEU A 170 -14.44 -1.96 -11.17
C LEU A 170 -13.89 -0.57 -10.86
N GLY A 171 -12.68 -0.50 -10.29
CA GLY A 171 -11.96 0.75 -10.04
C GLY A 171 -10.88 0.97 -11.08
N VAL A 172 -10.74 2.21 -11.54
CA VAL A 172 -9.63 2.65 -12.39
C VAL A 172 -8.90 3.77 -11.66
N HIS A 173 -7.58 3.63 -11.55
CA HIS A 173 -6.74 4.54 -10.77
C HIS A 173 -5.58 5.03 -11.64
N LEU A 174 -5.34 6.33 -11.61
CA LEU A 174 -4.23 6.98 -12.30
C LEU A 174 -3.50 7.88 -11.31
N THR A 175 -2.19 7.81 -11.29
CA THR A 175 -1.36 8.58 -10.37
C THR A 175 -0.13 9.09 -11.09
N TYR A 176 0.25 10.32 -10.82
CA TYR A 176 1.55 10.87 -11.22
C TYR A 176 2.39 11.07 -9.97
N ARG A 177 3.61 10.51 -9.97
CA ARG A 177 4.54 10.58 -8.84
C ARG A 177 5.80 11.34 -9.20
N TYR A 178 6.22 12.20 -8.29
CA TYR A 178 7.48 12.91 -8.36
C TYR A 178 8.37 12.52 -7.19
N TYR A 179 9.46 11.82 -7.47
CA TYR A 179 10.49 11.50 -6.50
C TYR A 179 11.58 12.55 -6.55
N ARG A 180 11.91 13.14 -5.43
CA ARG A 180 12.94 14.15 -5.32
C ARG A 180 14.35 13.55 -5.43
N SER A 181 14.53 12.32 -4.94
CA SER A 181 15.76 11.57 -5.03
C SER A 181 15.77 10.67 -6.27
N ASP A 182 16.93 10.53 -6.91
CA ASP A 182 17.10 9.63 -8.05
C ASP A 182 17.11 8.13 -7.68
N PHE A 183 17.13 7.79 -6.41
CA PHE A 183 17.07 6.40 -5.94
C PHE A 183 15.86 5.62 -6.46
N ASN A 184 14.72 6.29 -6.56
CA ASN A 184 13.48 5.74 -7.03
C ASN A 184 13.06 6.35 -8.36
N ALA A 185 14.01 6.81 -9.18
CA ALA A 185 13.74 7.44 -10.48
C ALA A 185 12.89 6.55 -11.39
N ARG A 186 13.03 5.23 -11.29
CA ARG A 186 12.25 4.25 -12.06
C ARG A 186 10.74 4.35 -11.77
N TRP A 187 10.35 4.80 -10.58
CA TRP A 187 8.94 4.97 -10.21
C TRP A 187 8.42 6.40 -10.37
N ARG A 188 9.26 7.31 -10.91
CA ARG A 188 8.86 8.68 -11.24
C ARG A 188 7.97 8.67 -12.47
N GLY A 189 6.90 9.45 -12.45
CA GLY A 189 6.01 9.63 -13.58
C GLY A 189 4.66 8.96 -13.38
N VAL A 190 4.10 8.48 -14.48
CA VAL A 190 2.76 7.91 -14.51
C VAL A 190 2.76 6.50 -13.93
N ALA A 191 1.86 6.26 -13.01
CA ALA A 191 1.54 4.97 -12.43
C ALA A 191 0.02 4.83 -12.34
N GLY A 192 -0.48 3.63 -12.13
CA GLY A 192 -1.92 3.43 -12.00
C GLY A 192 -2.29 1.96 -12.00
N GLY A 193 -3.57 1.67 -12.11
CA GLY A 193 -4.03 0.31 -12.18
C GLY A 193 -5.53 0.16 -12.16
N ILE A 194 -5.94 -1.08 -12.11
CA ILE A 194 -7.33 -1.51 -12.11
C ILE A 194 -7.57 -2.36 -10.89
N THR A 195 -8.69 -2.15 -10.23
CA THR A 195 -9.16 -2.96 -9.12
C THR A 195 -10.51 -3.57 -9.46
N TYR A 196 -10.72 -4.81 -9.02
CA TYR A 196 -11.97 -5.53 -9.24
C TYR A 196 -12.43 -6.15 -7.93
N ARG A 197 -13.65 -5.81 -7.52
CA ARG A 197 -14.35 -6.37 -6.36
C ARG A 197 -15.58 -7.13 -6.85
N PRO A 198 -15.60 -8.47 -6.70
CA PRO A 198 -16.73 -9.27 -7.15
C PRO A 198 -17.91 -9.16 -6.19
N ALA A 199 -19.15 -9.15 -6.73
CA ALA A 199 -20.39 -9.11 -5.93
C ALA A 199 -20.51 -10.27 -4.93
N PHE A 200 -19.99 -11.46 -5.29
CA PHE A 200 -20.03 -12.64 -4.44
C PHE A 200 -18.98 -12.64 -3.32
N ALA A 201 -17.99 -11.75 -3.37
CA ALA A 201 -16.96 -11.59 -2.33
C ALA A 201 -16.66 -10.10 -2.08
N PRO A 202 -17.60 -9.31 -1.56
CA PRO A 202 -17.49 -7.86 -1.45
C PRO A 202 -16.39 -7.39 -0.50
N ASN A 203 -15.87 -8.27 0.34
CA ASN A 203 -14.76 -8.01 1.24
C ASN A 203 -13.39 -8.30 0.62
N SER A 204 -13.35 -8.78 -0.61
CA SER A 204 -12.13 -9.15 -1.33
C SER A 204 -11.99 -8.34 -2.60
N ARG A 205 -10.75 -8.07 -2.99
CA ARG A 205 -10.43 -7.30 -4.18
C ARG A 205 -9.23 -7.92 -4.88
N ALA A 206 -9.29 -8.03 -6.20
CA ALA A 206 -8.14 -8.28 -7.06
C ALA A 206 -7.64 -6.95 -7.61
N LEU A 207 -6.35 -6.81 -7.82
CA LEU A 207 -5.74 -5.62 -8.39
C LEU A 207 -4.62 -5.97 -9.37
N LEU A 208 -4.52 -5.12 -10.36
CA LEU A 208 -3.44 -5.06 -11.33
C LEU A 208 -2.90 -3.63 -11.30
N GLU A 209 -1.62 -3.45 -11.00
CA GLU A 209 -1.01 -2.12 -10.97
C GLU A 209 0.24 -2.03 -11.84
N TYR A 210 0.45 -0.85 -12.38
CA TYR A 210 1.67 -0.43 -13.04
C TYR A 210 2.32 0.68 -12.21
N THR A 211 3.56 0.48 -11.82
CA THR A 211 4.26 1.42 -10.91
C THR A 211 5.11 2.46 -11.62
N GLY A 212 5.14 2.45 -12.96
CA GLY A 212 6.05 3.24 -13.79
C GLY A 212 7.17 2.38 -14.41
N ASP A 213 7.48 1.23 -13.79
CA ASP A 213 8.51 0.29 -14.23
C ASP A 213 8.02 -1.16 -14.13
N ASP A 214 7.31 -1.49 -13.06
CA ASP A 214 6.86 -2.85 -12.74
C ASP A 214 5.36 -3.02 -12.97
N VAL A 215 4.94 -4.23 -13.37
CA VAL A 215 3.54 -4.66 -13.40
C VAL A 215 3.31 -5.67 -12.28
N ASN A 216 2.41 -5.36 -11.36
CA ASN A 216 2.14 -6.16 -10.18
C ASN A 216 0.70 -6.65 -10.18
N VAL A 217 0.49 -7.84 -9.64
CA VAL A 217 -0.84 -8.40 -9.38
C VAL A 217 -0.96 -8.73 -7.89
N ALA A 218 -2.11 -8.43 -7.31
CA ALA A 218 -2.36 -8.78 -5.92
C ALA A 218 -3.84 -9.07 -5.68
N VAL A 219 -4.08 -9.70 -4.54
CA VAL A 219 -5.39 -9.84 -3.94
C VAL A 219 -5.35 -9.32 -2.52
N ASP A 220 -6.42 -8.70 -2.12
CA ASP A 220 -6.62 -8.28 -0.74
C ASP A 220 -8.00 -8.66 -0.23
N CYS A 221 -8.12 -8.81 1.09
CA CYS A 221 -9.40 -9.08 1.72
C CYS A 221 -9.45 -8.52 3.15
N TYR A 222 -10.68 -8.22 3.59
CA TYR A 222 -10.97 -7.94 4.99
C TYR A 222 -11.69 -9.12 5.64
N LEU A 223 -11.11 -9.62 6.72
CA LEU A 223 -11.72 -10.59 7.59
C LEU A 223 -12.34 -9.86 8.80
N TRP A 224 -13.59 -10.21 9.12
CA TRP A 224 -14.32 -9.62 10.27
C TRP A 224 -14.34 -8.10 10.34
N ARG A 225 -14.17 -7.41 9.19
CA ARG A 225 -14.07 -5.94 9.07
C ARG A 225 -12.90 -5.30 9.84
N LEU A 226 -12.10 -6.09 10.51
CA LEU A 226 -11.01 -5.70 11.38
C LEU A 226 -9.64 -6.00 10.77
N LEU A 227 -9.46 -7.23 10.28
CA LEU A 227 -8.18 -7.71 9.78
C LEU A 227 -8.14 -7.61 8.25
N PHE A 228 -7.23 -6.81 7.74
CA PHE A 228 -6.90 -6.72 6.33
C PHE A 228 -5.70 -7.62 6.02
N LEU A 229 -5.78 -8.34 4.94
CA LEU A 229 -4.71 -9.17 4.40
C LEU A 229 -4.50 -8.78 2.93
N GLN A 230 -3.24 -8.67 2.53
CA GLN A 230 -2.86 -8.47 1.13
C GLN A 230 -1.72 -9.39 0.76
N ALA A 231 -1.78 -10.00 -0.43
CA ALA A 231 -0.73 -10.81 -1.01
C ALA A 231 -0.64 -10.54 -2.50
N GLY A 232 0.57 -10.38 -3.00
CA GLY A 232 0.80 -10.06 -4.40
C GLY A 232 2.15 -10.50 -4.92
N LEU A 233 2.29 -10.39 -6.23
CA LEU A 233 3.50 -10.70 -6.97
C LEU A 233 3.92 -9.48 -7.78
N GLN A 234 5.08 -8.94 -7.48
CA GLN A 234 5.73 -7.94 -8.29
C GLN A 234 6.28 -8.59 -9.55
N ASN A 235 6.00 -7.99 -10.71
CA ASN A 235 6.33 -8.53 -12.04
C ASN A 235 5.92 -10.02 -12.20
N GLY A 236 4.85 -10.44 -11.51
CA GLY A 236 4.37 -11.81 -11.52
C GLY A 236 5.33 -12.84 -10.89
N ARG A 237 6.41 -12.41 -10.20
CA ARG A 237 7.49 -13.30 -9.69
C ARG A 237 7.79 -13.11 -8.21
N TYR A 238 7.89 -11.88 -7.74
CA TYR A 238 8.44 -11.57 -6.43
C TYR A 238 7.33 -11.32 -5.43
N PHE A 239 7.22 -12.17 -4.44
CA PHE A 239 6.19 -12.06 -3.42
C PHE A 239 6.37 -10.81 -2.57
N SER A 240 5.27 -10.10 -2.34
CA SER A 240 5.12 -9.04 -1.36
C SER A 240 3.72 -9.14 -0.74
N GLY A 241 3.57 -8.69 0.48
CA GLY A 241 2.27 -8.73 1.14
C GLY A 241 2.35 -8.33 2.60
N GLY A 242 1.21 -8.26 3.24
CA GLY A 242 1.15 -7.85 4.63
C GLY A 242 -0.23 -7.98 5.24
N LEU A 243 -0.30 -7.49 6.46
CA LEU A 243 -1.52 -7.49 7.25
C LEU A 243 -1.69 -6.15 7.99
N MET A 244 -2.93 -5.82 8.30
CA MET A 244 -3.28 -4.61 9.01
C MET A 244 -4.53 -4.84 9.86
N LEU A 245 -4.52 -4.27 11.04
CA LEU A 245 -5.71 -4.15 11.89
C LEU A 245 -6.30 -2.76 11.71
N ARG A 246 -7.62 -2.69 11.52
CA ARG A 246 -8.39 -1.46 11.44
C ARG A 246 -9.32 -1.35 12.65
N ILE A 247 -9.27 -0.22 13.32
CA ILE A 247 -10.10 0.10 14.47
C ILE A 247 -10.92 1.34 14.12
N GLN A 248 -12.21 1.30 14.40
CA GLN A 248 -13.09 2.47 14.33
C GLN A 248 -12.99 3.21 15.67
N LEU A 249 -12.64 4.51 15.63
CA LEU A 249 -12.53 5.41 16.79
C LEU A 249 -13.88 6.05 17.11
#